data_0b249ea8826c9d6217e007304c7b33df
#
_entry.id   0b249ea8826c9d6217e007304c7b33df
#
_cell.length_a   1.000
_cell.length_b   1.000
_cell.length_c   1.000
_cell.angle_alpha   90.00
_cell.angle_beta   90.00
_cell.angle_gamma   90.00
#
_symmetry.space_group_name_H-M   'P 1'
#
loop_
_entity.id
_entity.type
_entity.pdbx_description
1 polymer ?
#
loop_
_entity_poly.entity_id
_entity_poly.type
_entity_poly.pdbx_seq_one_letter_code
_entity_poly.pdbx_strand_id
1 'polypeptide(L)'
;MEPNWIDIIKKVLDEECINSSDFDLNQNIVLPSDRKLSKAGVLIGICFSEEKQPSVLLTKRAGHLKKHPGQIAFPGGKFELEDGTLVNTALREAEEEIGLNRSIPKELGILPKHETVTKFLVTPIIFQLPDKLDLKIDKNEVDEVFYVPLKHVLTLENYRI
;
A
#
# COMPACT_ATOMS: atom_id res chain seq x y z
N MET A 1 14.05 -25.41 -3.47
CA MET A 1 14.34 -24.37 -2.44
C MET A 1 13.48 -23.17 -2.77
N GLU A 2 12.60 -22.78 -1.86
CA GLU A 2 11.80 -21.59 -2.10
C GLU A 2 12.68 -20.33 -2.02
N PRO A 3 12.40 -19.30 -2.82
CA PRO A 3 13.20 -18.08 -2.81
C PRO A 3 13.05 -17.34 -1.48
N ASN A 4 14.15 -16.77 -0.99
CA ASN A 4 14.08 -15.84 0.14
C ASN A 4 13.46 -14.52 -0.34
N TRP A 5 12.16 -14.38 -0.19
CA TRP A 5 11.41 -13.22 -0.64
C TRP A 5 11.87 -11.90 -0.02
N ILE A 6 12.33 -11.92 1.24
CA ILE A 6 12.83 -10.72 1.91
C ILE A 6 14.08 -10.20 1.22
N ASP A 7 15.02 -11.08 0.88
CA ASP A 7 16.24 -10.69 0.18
C ASP A 7 15.95 -10.20 -1.24
N ILE A 8 14.98 -10.84 -1.93
CA ILE A 8 14.53 -10.40 -3.25
C ILE A 8 13.94 -8.99 -3.17
N ILE A 9 13.03 -8.75 -2.23
CA ILE A 9 12.39 -7.43 -2.04
C ILE A 9 13.45 -6.38 -1.74
N LYS A 10 14.38 -6.62 -0.82
CA LYS A 10 15.46 -5.69 -0.49
C LYS A 10 16.33 -5.38 -1.70
N LYS A 11 16.70 -6.39 -2.47
CA LYS A 11 17.49 -6.20 -3.69
C LYS A 11 16.79 -5.31 -4.71
N VAL A 12 15.48 -5.52 -4.92
CA VAL A 12 14.68 -4.69 -5.84
C VAL A 12 14.56 -3.25 -5.34
N LEU A 13 14.46 -3.06 -4.02
CA LEU A 13 14.39 -1.73 -3.41
C LEU A 13 15.70 -0.93 -3.54
N ASP A 14 16.83 -1.62 -3.67
CA ASP A 14 18.14 -1.00 -3.88
C ASP A 14 18.39 -0.59 -5.35
N GLU A 15 17.51 -1.03 -6.29
CA GLU A 15 17.62 -0.63 -7.70
C GLU A 15 17.03 0.78 -7.90
N GLU A 16 17.60 1.55 -8.83
CA GLU A 16 17.05 2.86 -9.22
C GLU A 16 15.68 2.68 -9.87
N CYS A 17 14.64 3.12 -9.19
CA CYS A 17 13.28 3.07 -9.68
C CYS A 17 12.72 4.47 -9.93
N ILE A 18 11.91 4.60 -10.98
CA ILE A 18 11.31 5.87 -11.41
C ILE A 18 9.93 6.02 -10.75
N ASN A 19 9.59 7.24 -10.32
CA ASN A 19 8.24 7.57 -9.90
C ASN A 19 7.25 7.32 -11.03
N SER A 20 6.04 6.91 -10.68
CA SER A 20 4.96 6.63 -11.63
C SER A 20 3.78 7.58 -11.43
N SER A 21 2.87 7.61 -12.41
CA SER A 21 1.67 8.43 -12.37
C SER A 21 0.52 7.75 -13.09
N ASP A 22 -0.71 7.98 -12.63
CA ASP A 22 -1.94 7.60 -13.36
C ASP A 22 -2.00 8.21 -14.76
N PHE A 23 -1.23 9.27 -15.01
CA PHE A 23 -1.15 9.96 -16.29
C PHE A 23 -0.13 9.36 -17.26
N ASP A 24 0.71 8.42 -16.84
CA ASP A 24 1.75 7.80 -17.67
C ASP A 24 1.17 7.05 -18.87
N LEU A 25 -0.05 6.54 -18.73
CA LEU A 25 -0.78 5.85 -19.81
C LEU A 25 -1.47 6.81 -20.79
N ASN A 26 -1.51 8.11 -20.51
CA ASN A 26 -2.17 9.10 -21.36
C ASN A 26 -1.25 10.30 -21.62
N GLN A 27 -0.35 10.14 -22.59
CA GLN A 27 0.68 11.13 -22.93
C GLN A 27 0.13 12.45 -23.52
N ASN A 28 -1.18 12.53 -23.83
CA ASN A 28 -1.80 13.74 -24.36
C ASN A 28 -2.29 14.69 -23.26
N ILE A 29 -2.22 14.31 -22.00
CA ILE A 29 -2.61 15.17 -20.90
C ILE A 29 -1.44 16.07 -20.51
N VAL A 30 -1.61 17.38 -20.76
CA VAL A 30 -0.70 18.41 -20.26
C VAL A 30 -1.14 18.83 -18.86
N LEU A 31 -0.34 18.48 -17.87
CA LEU A 31 -0.61 18.81 -16.48
C LEU A 31 0.02 20.18 -16.12
N PRO A 32 -0.69 21.05 -15.38
CA PRO A 32 -0.09 22.30 -14.88
C PRO A 32 1.11 21.99 -13.97
N SER A 33 2.20 22.75 -14.15
CA SER A 33 3.44 22.57 -13.39
C SER A 33 3.35 22.97 -11.91
N ASP A 34 2.33 23.79 -11.56
CA ASP A 34 2.12 24.37 -10.24
C ASP A 34 1.05 23.65 -9.39
N ARG A 35 0.64 22.43 -9.81
CA ARG A 35 -0.36 21.68 -9.03
C ARG A 35 0.17 21.31 -7.66
N LYS A 36 -0.67 21.62 -6.66
CA LYS A 36 -0.43 21.17 -5.30
C LYS A 36 -0.92 19.74 -5.13
N LEU A 37 0.00 18.83 -4.80
CA LEU A 37 -0.31 17.45 -4.48
C LEU A 37 -0.33 17.26 -2.97
N SER A 38 -1.35 16.57 -2.47
CA SER A 38 -1.39 16.10 -1.08
C SER A 38 -0.51 14.89 -0.93
N LYS A 39 0.34 14.86 0.10
CA LYS A 39 1.15 13.68 0.40
C LYS A 39 0.29 12.60 1.07
N ALA A 40 0.54 11.34 0.73
CA ALA A 40 -0.09 10.19 1.37
C ALA A 40 0.93 9.07 1.58
N GLY A 41 0.74 8.29 2.64
CA GLY A 41 1.52 7.09 2.93
C GLY A 41 0.62 5.86 2.90
N VAL A 42 1.04 4.79 2.22
CA VAL A 42 0.31 3.53 2.19
C VAL A 42 1.17 2.37 2.64
N LEU A 43 0.56 1.44 3.36
CA LEU A 43 1.18 0.25 3.90
C LEU A 43 0.99 -0.91 2.93
N ILE A 44 2.08 -1.37 2.31
CA ILE A 44 2.12 -2.63 1.59
C ILE A 44 2.58 -3.71 2.56
N GLY A 45 1.62 -4.32 3.25
CA GLY A 45 1.88 -5.37 4.24
C GLY A 45 2.04 -6.73 3.58
N ILE A 46 3.22 -7.34 3.70
CA ILE A 46 3.48 -8.68 3.20
C ILE A 46 3.61 -9.63 4.40
N CYS A 47 2.67 -10.55 4.51
CA CYS A 47 2.66 -11.59 5.54
C CYS A 47 3.55 -12.74 5.11
N PHE A 48 4.51 -13.10 5.97
CA PHE A 48 5.41 -14.22 5.78
C PHE A 48 5.08 -15.34 6.77
N SER A 49 5.08 -16.56 6.26
CA SER A 49 4.90 -17.80 7.02
C SER A 49 5.95 -18.80 6.57
N GLU A 50 6.40 -19.66 7.49
CA GLU A 50 7.30 -20.77 7.14
C GLU A 50 6.59 -21.86 6.33
N GLU A 51 5.26 -21.96 6.48
CA GLU A 51 4.44 -23.03 5.89
C GLU A 51 3.69 -22.62 4.63
N LYS A 52 3.61 -21.31 4.32
CA LYS A 52 2.78 -20.77 3.24
C LYS A 52 3.53 -19.77 2.37
N GLN A 53 3.11 -19.67 1.14
CA GLN A 53 3.55 -18.60 0.22
C GLN A 53 3.24 -17.23 0.84
N PRO A 54 4.14 -16.23 0.71
CA PRO A 54 3.88 -14.89 1.20
C PRO A 54 2.63 -14.29 0.55
N SER A 55 1.88 -13.55 1.34
CA SER A 55 0.64 -12.92 0.92
C SER A 55 0.61 -11.43 1.24
N VAL A 56 -0.09 -10.67 0.42
CA VAL A 56 -0.26 -9.22 0.56
C VAL A 56 -1.59 -8.94 1.23
N LEU A 57 -1.56 -8.10 2.26
CA LEU A 57 -2.74 -7.62 2.97
C LEU A 57 -3.41 -6.50 2.16
N LEU A 58 -4.69 -6.65 1.90
CA LEU A 58 -5.53 -5.66 1.21
C LEU A 58 -6.81 -5.40 2.00
N THR A 59 -7.40 -4.24 1.78
CA THR A 59 -8.68 -3.84 2.33
C THR A 59 -9.71 -3.64 1.23
N LYS A 60 -10.98 -3.85 1.57
CA LYS A 60 -12.10 -3.42 0.77
C LYS A 60 -12.79 -2.26 1.48
N ARG A 61 -12.83 -1.10 0.84
CA ARG A 61 -13.48 0.09 1.39
C ARG A 61 -14.96 -0.13 1.64
N ALA A 62 -15.48 0.45 2.71
CA ALA A 62 -16.89 0.32 3.07
C ALA A 62 -17.80 0.82 1.94
N GLY A 63 -18.84 0.03 1.65
CA GLY A 63 -19.74 0.28 0.52
C GLY A 63 -20.60 1.56 0.68
N HIS A 64 -20.75 2.07 1.90
CA HIS A 64 -21.52 3.29 2.19
C HIS A 64 -20.70 4.59 2.05
N LEU A 65 -19.39 4.49 1.79
CA LEU A 65 -18.55 5.68 1.64
C LEU A 65 -18.90 6.46 0.36
N LYS A 66 -18.83 7.79 0.45
CA LYS A 66 -19.08 8.67 -0.71
C LYS A 66 -17.98 8.62 -1.76
N LYS A 67 -16.74 8.30 -1.36
CA LYS A 67 -15.58 8.22 -2.24
C LYS A 67 -15.09 6.77 -2.32
N HIS A 68 -15.01 6.26 -3.56
CA HIS A 68 -14.49 4.94 -3.87
C HIS A 68 -15.11 3.78 -3.03
N PRO A 69 -16.47 3.69 -2.94
CA PRO A 69 -17.11 2.61 -2.20
C PRO A 69 -16.75 1.26 -2.78
N GLY A 70 -16.44 0.28 -1.93
CA GLY A 70 -16.10 -1.09 -2.34
C GLY A 70 -14.77 -1.27 -3.06
N GLN A 71 -13.97 -0.20 -3.20
CA GLN A 71 -12.65 -0.29 -3.85
C GLN A 71 -11.69 -1.12 -3.00
N ILE A 72 -10.89 -1.94 -3.68
CA ILE A 72 -9.76 -2.65 -3.09
C ILE A 72 -8.57 -1.72 -3.03
N ALA A 73 -7.92 -1.64 -1.87
CA ALA A 73 -6.79 -0.76 -1.64
C ALA A 73 -5.84 -1.33 -0.58
N PHE A 74 -4.63 -0.79 -0.55
CA PHE A 74 -3.76 -0.92 0.61
C PHE A 74 -4.25 0.01 1.73
N PRO A 75 -4.07 -0.36 3.01
CA PRO A 75 -4.28 0.59 4.11
C PRO A 75 -3.42 1.82 3.94
N GLY A 76 -4.00 2.99 4.15
CA GLY A 76 -3.25 4.23 4.04
C GLY A 76 -4.09 5.45 3.80
N GLY A 77 -3.47 6.62 3.91
CA GLY A 77 -4.17 7.87 3.75
C GLY A 77 -3.27 9.10 3.75
N LYS A 78 -3.89 10.23 3.99
CA LYS A 78 -3.25 11.54 3.88
C LYS A 78 -2.26 11.77 5.03
N PHE A 79 -1.11 12.35 4.67
CA PHE A 79 -0.12 12.82 5.65
C PHE A 79 -0.69 13.94 6.51
N GLU A 80 -0.50 13.83 7.81
CA GLU A 80 -0.76 14.85 8.82
C GLU A 80 0.57 15.31 9.44
N LEU A 81 0.63 16.55 9.89
CA LEU A 81 1.89 17.11 10.44
C LEU A 81 2.37 16.34 11.67
N GLU A 82 1.44 15.83 12.46
CA GLU A 82 1.69 15.05 13.67
C GLU A 82 2.37 13.71 13.38
N ASP A 83 2.21 13.18 12.17
CA ASP A 83 2.85 11.93 11.73
C ASP A 83 4.38 12.07 11.67
N GLY A 84 4.86 13.26 11.32
CA GLY A 84 6.29 13.55 11.13
C GLY A 84 6.91 12.87 9.91
N THR A 85 6.51 11.62 9.56
CA THR A 85 6.99 10.87 8.40
C THR A 85 5.85 10.15 7.68
N LEU A 86 6.04 9.83 6.39
CA LEU A 86 5.07 9.04 5.63
C LEU A 86 5.00 7.57 6.07
N VAL A 87 6.06 7.05 6.67
CA VAL A 87 6.05 5.74 7.34
C VAL A 87 5.05 5.75 8.49
N ASN A 88 5.09 6.77 9.35
CA ASN A 88 4.15 6.92 10.46
C ASN A 88 2.72 7.15 9.95
N THR A 89 2.53 7.89 8.84
CA THR A 89 1.21 8.02 8.21
C THR A 89 0.63 6.65 7.85
N ALA A 90 1.41 5.83 7.14
CA ALA A 90 0.97 4.49 6.75
C ALA A 90 0.62 3.61 7.96
N LEU A 91 1.40 3.68 9.03
CA LEU A 91 1.16 2.94 10.28
C LEU A 91 -0.08 3.46 11.03
N ARG A 92 -0.27 4.78 11.11
CA ARG A 92 -1.45 5.39 11.75
C ARG A 92 -2.73 4.99 11.03
N GLU A 93 -2.76 5.15 9.72
CA GLU A 93 -3.92 4.79 8.91
C GLU A 93 -4.26 3.28 9.01
N ALA A 94 -3.26 2.41 8.97
CA ALA A 94 -3.48 0.98 9.16
C ALA A 94 -4.02 0.65 10.57
N GLU A 95 -3.58 1.37 11.60
CA GLU A 95 -4.15 1.22 12.94
C GLU A 95 -5.60 1.69 13.00
N GLU A 96 -5.93 2.83 12.39
CA GLU A 96 -7.28 3.41 12.35
C GLU A 96 -8.25 2.52 11.53
N GLU A 97 -7.84 2.12 10.33
CA GLU A 97 -8.69 1.35 9.40
C GLU A 97 -8.90 -0.12 9.83
N ILE A 98 -7.84 -0.79 10.29
CA ILE A 98 -7.86 -2.25 10.52
C ILE A 98 -7.36 -2.67 11.91
N GLY A 99 -7.04 -1.74 12.79
CA GLY A 99 -6.55 -2.04 14.14
C GLY A 99 -5.19 -2.70 14.20
N LEU A 100 -4.36 -2.51 13.17
CA LEU A 100 -3.00 -3.05 13.15
C LEU A 100 -2.12 -2.29 14.15
N ASN A 101 -1.64 -2.98 15.18
CA ASN A 101 -0.73 -2.37 16.15
C ASN A 101 0.56 -1.90 15.44
N ARG A 102 0.88 -0.61 15.58
CA ARG A 102 2.02 0.06 14.90
C ARG A 102 3.38 -0.55 15.21
N SER A 103 3.53 -1.30 16.30
CA SER A 103 4.78 -1.95 16.68
C SER A 103 5.05 -3.28 15.96
N ILE A 104 4.04 -3.84 15.27
CA ILE A 104 4.15 -5.15 14.61
C ILE A 104 4.86 -5.06 13.26
N PRO A 105 4.51 -4.11 12.34
CA PRO A 105 5.13 -4.05 11.03
C PRO A 105 6.62 -3.73 11.11
N LYS A 106 7.43 -4.48 10.35
CA LYS A 106 8.86 -4.19 10.16
C LYS A 106 9.05 -3.59 8.78
N GLU A 107 9.51 -2.35 8.72
CA GLU A 107 9.81 -1.69 7.44
C GLU A 107 10.90 -2.45 6.68
N LEU A 108 10.62 -2.76 5.41
CA LEU A 108 11.58 -3.33 4.48
C LEU A 108 12.14 -2.28 3.53
N GLY A 109 11.35 -1.27 3.19
CA GLY A 109 11.78 -0.16 2.36
C GLY A 109 10.62 0.60 1.73
N ILE A 110 10.97 1.62 0.97
CA ILE A 110 10.05 2.57 0.35
C ILE A 110 10.13 2.41 -1.17
N LEU A 111 8.98 2.27 -1.81
CA LEU A 111 8.87 2.23 -3.27
C LEU A 111 8.84 3.65 -3.85
N PRO A 112 9.10 3.79 -5.17
CA PRO A 112 8.91 5.05 -5.88
C PRO A 112 7.51 5.60 -5.66
N LYS A 113 7.42 6.93 -5.65
CA LYS A 113 6.16 7.63 -5.44
C LYS A 113 5.25 7.45 -6.65
N HIS A 114 3.94 7.44 -6.39
CA HIS A 114 2.90 7.37 -7.41
C HIS A 114 1.99 8.59 -7.32
N GLU A 115 1.82 9.29 -8.43
CA GLU A 115 0.88 10.39 -8.52
C GLU A 115 -0.48 9.91 -9.01
N THR A 116 -1.55 10.23 -8.26
CA THR A 116 -2.91 9.84 -8.59
C THR A 116 -3.69 10.95 -9.29
N VAL A 117 -4.71 10.58 -10.07
CA VAL A 117 -5.68 11.54 -10.66
C VAL A 117 -6.39 12.37 -9.61
N THR A 118 -6.49 11.89 -8.37
CA THR A 118 -7.12 12.56 -7.24
C THR A 118 -6.20 13.57 -6.53
N LYS A 119 -5.07 13.92 -7.15
CA LYS A 119 -4.07 14.88 -6.67
C LYS A 119 -3.34 14.46 -5.39
N PHE A 120 -3.08 13.17 -5.23
CA PHE A 120 -2.20 12.66 -4.21
C PHE A 120 -0.84 12.27 -4.80
N LEU A 121 0.22 12.53 -4.03
CA LEU A 121 1.52 11.92 -4.22
C LEU A 121 1.67 10.84 -3.15
N VAL A 122 1.42 9.61 -3.55
CA VAL A 122 1.43 8.44 -2.67
C VAL A 122 2.84 7.90 -2.55
N THR A 123 3.28 7.66 -1.33
CA THR A 123 4.51 6.94 -1.01
C THR A 123 4.14 5.55 -0.49
N PRO A 124 4.38 4.50 -1.29
CA PRO A 124 4.15 3.13 -0.84
C PRO A 124 5.34 2.66 0.02
N ILE A 125 5.04 2.09 1.19
CA ILE A 125 6.05 1.55 2.10
C ILE A 125 5.79 0.05 2.28
N ILE A 126 6.81 -0.78 2.04
CA ILE A 126 6.73 -2.22 2.21
C ILE A 126 7.07 -2.58 3.66
N PHE A 127 6.18 -3.33 4.28
CA PHE A 127 6.36 -3.86 5.62
C PHE A 127 6.25 -5.39 5.62
N GLN A 128 7.15 -6.00 6.37
CA GLN A 128 7.01 -7.40 6.77
C GLN A 128 6.00 -7.50 7.91
N LEU A 129 5.05 -8.42 7.77
CA LEU A 129 4.05 -8.76 8.77
C LEU A 129 4.16 -10.24 9.15
N PRO A 130 3.77 -10.62 10.38
CA PRO A 130 3.63 -12.03 10.75
C PRO A 130 2.43 -12.69 10.03
N ASP A 131 2.41 -14.00 9.96
CA ASP A 131 1.32 -14.79 9.35
C ASP A 131 -0.04 -14.59 10.05
N LYS A 132 -0.01 -14.36 11.36
CA LYS A 132 -1.22 -14.15 12.16
C LYS A 132 -1.24 -12.74 12.73
N LEU A 133 -2.33 -12.05 12.43
CA LEU A 133 -2.58 -10.70 12.92
C LEU A 133 -3.91 -10.69 13.70
N ASP A 134 -3.90 -10.01 14.84
CA ASP A 134 -5.12 -9.67 15.58
C ASP A 134 -5.58 -8.29 15.12
N LEU A 135 -6.54 -8.26 14.20
CA LEU A 135 -7.03 -7.05 13.57
C LEU A 135 -8.42 -6.68 14.11
N LYS A 136 -8.64 -5.39 14.28
CA LYS A 136 -9.93 -4.82 14.65
C LYS A 136 -10.36 -3.81 13.60
N ILE A 137 -11.15 -4.27 12.64
CA ILE A 137 -11.59 -3.47 11.49
C ILE A 137 -12.57 -2.38 11.92
N ASP A 138 -12.32 -1.13 11.53
CA ASP A 138 -13.32 -0.07 11.60
C ASP A 138 -14.31 -0.19 10.44
N LYS A 139 -15.52 -0.67 10.74
CA LYS A 139 -16.60 -0.86 9.76
C LYS A 139 -17.13 0.43 9.14
N ASN A 140 -16.77 1.59 9.69
CA ASN A 140 -17.11 2.87 9.06
C ASN A 140 -16.23 3.15 7.82
N GLU A 141 -15.04 2.55 7.75
CA GLU A 141 -14.09 2.79 6.65
C GLU A 141 -13.81 1.55 5.81
N VAL A 142 -13.79 0.37 6.42
CA VAL A 142 -13.39 -0.89 5.78
C VAL A 142 -14.43 -1.98 6.01
N ASP A 143 -14.92 -2.59 4.93
CA ASP A 143 -15.83 -3.73 5.00
C ASP A 143 -15.08 -5.02 5.31
N GLU A 144 -13.90 -5.21 4.71
CA GLU A 144 -13.19 -6.49 4.72
C GLU A 144 -11.68 -6.28 4.64
N VAL A 145 -10.93 -7.14 5.33
CA VAL A 145 -9.50 -7.36 5.14
C VAL A 145 -9.31 -8.75 4.57
N PHE A 146 -8.49 -8.87 3.55
CA PHE A 146 -8.18 -10.16 2.92
C PHE A 146 -6.73 -10.21 2.45
N TYR A 147 -6.29 -11.42 2.09
CA TYR A 147 -4.91 -11.69 1.72
C TYR A 147 -4.85 -12.29 0.31
N VAL A 148 -3.94 -11.75 -0.50
CA VAL A 148 -3.71 -12.23 -1.87
C VAL A 148 -2.29 -12.77 -1.97
N PRO A 149 -2.07 -13.96 -2.55
CA PRO A 149 -0.71 -14.47 -2.74
C PRO A 149 0.19 -13.45 -3.44
N LEU A 150 1.38 -13.20 -2.89
CA LEU A 150 2.32 -12.21 -3.46
C LEU A 150 2.62 -12.54 -4.94
N LYS A 151 2.77 -13.82 -5.27
CA LYS A 151 2.96 -14.26 -6.66
C LYS A 151 1.82 -13.80 -7.57
N HIS A 152 0.56 -13.83 -7.09
CA HIS A 152 -0.59 -13.35 -7.88
C HIS A 152 -0.48 -11.86 -8.18
N VAL A 153 -0.08 -11.06 -7.19
CA VAL A 153 0.11 -9.61 -7.34
C VAL A 153 1.26 -9.28 -8.29
N LEU A 154 2.31 -10.11 -8.33
CA LEU A 154 3.47 -9.89 -9.19
C LEU A 154 3.31 -10.47 -10.61
N THR A 155 2.24 -11.19 -10.89
CA THR A 155 1.99 -11.81 -12.20
C THR A 155 1.25 -10.83 -13.10
N LEU A 156 1.92 -10.31 -14.13
CA LEU A 156 1.38 -9.27 -15.03
C LEU A 156 0.13 -9.71 -15.77
N GLU A 157 0.01 -10.99 -16.11
CA GLU A 157 -1.14 -11.56 -16.80
C GLU A 157 -2.45 -11.48 -16.00
N ASN A 158 -2.37 -11.26 -14.69
CA ASN A 158 -3.54 -11.07 -13.83
C ASN A 158 -4.15 -9.67 -13.94
N TYR A 159 -3.45 -8.74 -14.61
CA TYR A 159 -3.94 -7.38 -14.80
C TYR A 159 -4.49 -7.21 -16.21
N ARG A 160 -5.69 -6.62 -16.28
CA ARG A 160 -6.31 -6.23 -17.56
C ARG A 160 -6.28 -4.71 -17.65
N ILE A 161 -5.79 -4.22 -18.76
CA ILE A 161 -5.80 -2.80 -19.13
C ILE A 161 -7.05 -2.53 -19.97
#